data_fcb4b3a9c816e985329f02aca21c3898
#
_entry.id   fcb4b3a9c816e985329f02aca21c3898
#
_cell.length_a   1.000
_cell.length_b   1.000
_cell.length_c   1.000
_cell.angle_alpha   90.00
_cell.angle_beta   90.00
_cell.angle_gamma   90.00
#
_symmetry.space_group_name_H-M   'P 1'
#
loop_
_entity.id
_entity.type
_entity.pdbx_description
1 polymer ?
#
loop_
_entity_poly.entity_id
_entity_poly.type
_entity_poly.pdbx_seq_one_letter_code
_entity_poly.pdbx_strand_id
1 'polypeptide(L)'
;MRFVGHTMALPGVDIVSAIKLFSELKLDGIEIVAQEGTPFHIDLPESELYEIMEASDRYNLPIITLTPYFWHINSADHNEREKNIGGLIRAVRLAEKMGAQFVRAYGGTDSASGSEEEKFARAVDALKIAGREAEQAGITIIIENHPGTMTRTGIQTARMVHEVNMGSVKALYDPCNVLYDTDEDWLTTLTSQAGKIGYIHCKDYRIVNGERMACVVGEGIVPWLEILDRLDTKDCYLSFEYEKRWYPDQLEDAETGVPRCLDYIRRAIG
;
A
#
# COMPACT_ATOMS: atom_id res chain seq x y z
N MET A 1 -6.07 0.10 -16.43
CA MET A 1 -5.73 -0.29 -15.03
C MET A 1 -4.73 -1.42 -15.07
N ARG A 2 -3.79 -1.44 -14.14
CA ARG A 2 -2.80 -2.54 -13.98
C ARG A 2 -3.04 -3.23 -12.65
N PHE A 3 -3.02 -4.56 -12.65
CA PHE A 3 -3.33 -5.39 -11.49
C PHE A 3 -2.07 -5.90 -10.83
N VAL A 4 -1.92 -5.63 -9.55
CA VAL A 4 -0.71 -5.94 -8.77
C VAL A 4 -1.04 -6.96 -7.69
N GLY A 5 -0.16 -7.95 -7.51
CA GLY A 5 -0.26 -8.91 -6.42
C GLY A 5 0.53 -8.43 -5.21
N HIS A 6 -0.12 -8.40 -4.06
CA HIS A 6 0.52 -8.01 -2.81
C HIS A 6 1.03 -9.24 -2.05
N THR A 7 2.28 -9.24 -1.61
CA THR A 7 2.90 -10.42 -0.95
C THR A 7 2.28 -10.79 0.40
N MET A 8 1.40 -9.96 0.95
CA MET A 8 0.58 -10.32 2.12
C MET A 8 -0.35 -11.52 1.85
N ALA A 9 -0.68 -11.77 0.58
CA ALA A 9 -1.40 -12.97 0.15
C ALA A 9 -0.64 -14.28 0.37
N LEU A 10 0.68 -14.21 0.52
CA LEU A 10 1.61 -15.34 0.51
C LEU A 10 2.50 -15.37 1.78
N PRO A 11 1.91 -15.55 2.98
CA PRO A 11 2.68 -15.52 4.22
C PRO A 11 3.76 -16.60 4.25
N GLY A 12 5.02 -16.20 4.48
CA GLY A 12 6.18 -17.09 4.56
C GLY A 12 6.72 -17.63 3.24
N VAL A 13 6.12 -17.28 2.11
CA VAL A 13 6.63 -17.63 0.77
C VAL A 13 7.75 -16.66 0.38
N ASP A 14 8.86 -17.17 -0.13
CA ASP A 14 9.96 -16.32 -0.63
C ASP A 14 9.53 -15.48 -1.86
N ILE A 15 10.25 -14.37 -2.09
CA ILE A 15 9.83 -13.40 -3.10
C ILE A 15 9.97 -13.94 -4.54
N VAL A 16 10.96 -14.79 -4.79
CA VAL A 16 11.14 -15.42 -6.12
C VAL A 16 9.95 -16.31 -6.46
N SER A 17 9.51 -17.11 -5.50
CA SER A 17 8.31 -17.96 -5.63
C SER A 17 7.03 -17.12 -5.76
N ALA A 18 6.93 -16.01 -5.02
CA ALA A 18 5.79 -15.08 -5.12
C ALA A 18 5.72 -14.42 -6.52
N ILE A 19 6.85 -13.97 -7.06
CA ILE A 19 6.94 -13.42 -8.42
C ILE A 19 6.48 -14.46 -9.46
N LYS A 20 6.97 -15.69 -9.36
CA LYS A 20 6.56 -16.77 -10.27
C LYS A 20 5.06 -16.99 -10.23
N LEU A 21 4.49 -17.14 -9.03
CA LEU A 21 3.06 -17.39 -8.86
C LEU A 21 2.23 -16.23 -9.42
N PHE A 22 2.53 -14.98 -9.08
CA PHE A 22 1.76 -13.84 -9.57
C PHE A 22 1.86 -13.66 -11.09
N SER A 23 3.00 -14.03 -11.71
CA SER A 23 3.12 -14.11 -13.16
C SER A 23 2.21 -15.19 -13.75
N GLU A 24 2.14 -16.37 -13.13
CA GLU A 24 1.24 -17.47 -13.55
C GLU A 24 -0.23 -17.07 -13.42
N LEU A 25 -0.58 -16.29 -12.38
CA LEU A 25 -1.91 -15.72 -12.16
C LEU A 25 -2.25 -14.54 -13.11
N LYS A 26 -1.32 -14.14 -13.99
CA LYS A 26 -1.52 -13.06 -14.97
C LYS A 26 -1.77 -11.69 -14.35
N LEU A 27 -1.05 -11.41 -13.27
CA LEU A 27 -0.94 -10.07 -12.71
C LEU A 27 0.09 -9.25 -13.48
N ASP A 28 -0.01 -7.92 -13.40
CA ASP A 28 0.83 -6.97 -14.15
C ASP A 28 2.06 -6.52 -13.34
N GLY A 29 2.17 -6.94 -12.08
CA GLY A 29 3.28 -6.62 -11.21
C GLY A 29 3.12 -7.15 -9.80
N ILE A 30 4.12 -6.89 -8.97
CA ILE A 30 4.16 -7.29 -7.56
C ILE A 30 4.39 -6.10 -6.64
N GLU A 31 3.68 -6.09 -5.51
CA GLU A 31 3.90 -5.25 -4.35
C GLU A 31 4.50 -6.08 -3.23
N ILE A 32 5.63 -5.64 -2.68
CA ILE A 32 6.42 -6.42 -1.73
C ILE A 32 6.35 -5.80 -0.34
N VAL A 33 5.84 -6.56 0.64
CA VAL A 33 5.97 -6.22 2.06
C VAL A 33 7.46 -6.19 2.44
N ALA A 34 7.92 -5.04 2.90
CA ALA A 34 9.31 -4.81 3.30
C ALA A 34 9.40 -4.61 4.82
N GLN A 35 9.37 -5.70 5.57
CA GLN A 35 9.33 -5.68 7.02
C GLN A 35 10.27 -6.72 7.61
N GLU A 36 10.94 -6.39 8.70
CA GLU A 36 11.75 -7.35 9.46
C GLU A 36 10.87 -8.54 9.93
N GLY A 37 11.39 -9.75 9.79
CA GLY A 37 10.64 -10.98 10.08
C GLY A 37 9.70 -11.46 8.96
N THR A 38 9.73 -10.82 7.79
CA THR A 38 9.11 -11.32 6.57
C THR A 38 10.17 -11.78 5.55
N PRO A 39 9.79 -12.47 4.47
CA PRO A 39 10.75 -12.88 3.44
C PRO A 39 11.52 -11.75 2.76
N PHE A 40 11.10 -10.50 2.92
CA PHE A 40 11.79 -9.33 2.40
C PHE A 40 11.85 -8.21 3.44
N HIS A 41 13.02 -7.60 3.60
CA HIS A 41 13.23 -6.38 4.38
C HIS A 41 14.26 -5.47 3.69
N ILE A 42 14.29 -4.19 4.07
CA ILE A 42 15.10 -3.18 3.35
C ILE A 42 16.62 -3.37 3.47
N ASP A 43 17.07 -4.18 4.41
CA ASP A 43 18.49 -4.45 4.68
C ASP A 43 18.88 -5.87 4.23
N LEU A 44 18.22 -6.43 3.20
CA LEU A 44 18.60 -7.72 2.60
C LEU A 44 19.99 -7.65 1.95
N PRO A 45 20.74 -8.79 1.95
CA PRO A 45 22.02 -8.89 1.23
C PRO A 45 21.84 -8.59 -0.27
N GLU A 46 22.84 -7.98 -0.89
CA GLU A 46 22.80 -7.66 -2.32
C GLU A 46 22.56 -8.89 -3.21
N SER A 47 23.12 -10.05 -2.84
CA SER A 47 22.91 -11.30 -3.59
C SER A 47 21.43 -11.69 -3.67
N GLU A 48 20.70 -11.57 -2.56
CA GLU A 48 19.26 -11.88 -2.52
C GLU A 48 18.45 -10.86 -3.32
N LEU A 49 18.84 -9.58 -3.27
CA LEU A 49 18.21 -8.53 -4.09
C LEU A 49 18.39 -8.81 -5.59
N TYR A 50 19.59 -9.24 -6.02
CA TYR A 50 19.84 -9.60 -7.41
C TYR A 50 19.00 -10.81 -7.85
N GLU A 51 18.87 -11.84 -7.00
CA GLU A 51 18.02 -13.00 -7.30
C GLU A 51 16.55 -12.60 -7.52
N ILE A 52 16.03 -11.67 -6.68
CA ILE A 52 14.68 -11.14 -6.81
C ILE A 52 14.51 -10.35 -8.12
N MET A 53 15.47 -9.49 -8.46
CA MET A 53 15.43 -8.70 -9.68
C MET A 53 15.54 -9.59 -10.93
N GLU A 54 16.43 -10.59 -10.93
CA GLU A 54 16.51 -11.60 -12.00
C GLU A 54 15.22 -12.40 -12.15
N ALA A 55 14.55 -12.72 -11.03
CA ALA A 55 13.25 -13.41 -11.09
C ALA A 55 12.17 -12.50 -11.69
N SER A 56 12.15 -11.21 -11.34
CA SER A 56 11.25 -10.21 -11.95
C SER A 56 11.40 -10.17 -13.46
N ASP A 57 12.63 -10.11 -13.97
CA ASP A 57 12.94 -10.12 -15.40
C ASP A 57 12.56 -11.46 -16.05
N ARG A 58 12.95 -12.57 -15.43
CA ARG A 58 12.71 -13.94 -15.96
C ARG A 58 11.23 -14.25 -16.13
N TYR A 59 10.41 -13.84 -15.17
CA TYR A 59 8.96 -14.08 -15.18
C TYR A 59 8.17 -12.92 -15.80
N ASN A 60 8.84 -11.87 -16.26
CA ASN A 60 8.23 -10.65 -16.80
C ASN A 60 7.15 -10.09 -15.88
N LEU A 61 7.46 -10.02 -14.57
CA LEU A 61 6.58 -9.45 -13.55
C LEU A 61 7.32 -8.31 -12.80
N PRO A 62 7.13 -7.06 -13.20
CA PRO A 62 7.84 -5.93 -12.60
C PRO A 62 7.49 -5.73 -11.12
N ILE A 63 8.48 -5.32 -10.35
CA ILE A 63 8.29 -4.86 -8.97
C ILE A 63 7.71 -3.45 -9.05
N ILE A 64 6.49 -3.27 -8.53
CA ILE A 64 5.78 -2.00 -8.65
C ILE A 64 5.94 -1.17 -7.38
N THR A 65 5.81 -1.80 -6.20
CA THR A 65 5.74 -1.10 -4.92
C THR A 65 6.52 -1.84 -3.85
N LEU A 66 7.28 -1.10 -3.03
CA LEU A 66 7.76 -1.58 -1.74
C LEU A 66 6.86 -1.03 -0.63
N THR A 67 6.47 -1.89 0.30
CA THR A 67 5.55 -1.57 1.39
C THR A 67 6.23 -1.74 2.75
N PRO A 68 7.06 -0.75 3.17
CA PRO A 68 7.71 -0.73 4.47
C PRO A 68 6.75 -0.28 5.59
N TYR A 69 7.16 -0.52 6.86
CA TYR A 69 6.37 -0.25 8.05
C TYR A 69 7.07 0.75 8.97
N PHE A 70 7.22 2.01 8.54
CA PHE A 70 7.78 3.11 9.33
C PHE A 70 6.65 3.97 9.93
N TRP A 71 6.13 3.53 11.08
CA TRP A 71 4.99 4.16 11.75
C TRP A 71 5.33 5.49 12.44
N HIS A 72 6.56 5.60 12.99
CA HIS A 72 6.94 6.66 13.92
C HIS A 72 7.65 7.84 13.26
N ILE A 73 7.35 8.14 12.00
CA ILE A 73 7.90 9.32 11.30
C ILE A 73 7.50 10.64 11.93
N ASN A 74 6.48 10.63 12.81
CA ASN A 74 5.97 11.79 13.56
C ASN A 74 6.23 11.72 15.06
N SER A 75 7.10 10.81 15.53
CA SER A 75 7.44 10.70 16.95
C SER A 75 7.93 12.02 17.54
N ALA A 76 7.55 12.30 18.79
CA ALA A 76 8.11 13.41 19.56
C ALA A 76 9.58 13.16 19.93
N ASP A 77 9.98 11.90 20.11
CA ASP A 77 11.38 11.54 20.26
C ASP A 77 12.12 11.74 18.93
N HIS A 78 13.13 12.61 18.96
CA HIS A 78 13.90 12.97 17.78
C HIS A 78 14.63 11.77 17.18
N ASN A 79 15.25 10.93 18.01
CA ASN A 79 16.06 9.81 17.53
C ASN A 79 15.18 8.73 16.89
N GLU A 80 14.01 8.44 17.49
CA GLU A 80 13.04 7.53 16.91
C GLU A 80 12.50 8.05 15.58
N ARG A 81 12.17 9.34 15.52
CA ARG A 81 11.68 9.98 14.29
C ARG A 81 12.73 9.92 13.17
N GLU A 82 13.99 10.31 13.46
CA GLU A 82 15.07 10.24 12.48
C GLU A 82 15.36 8.82 11.99
N LYS A 83 15.27 7.83 12.88
CA LYS A 83 15.41 6.40 12.52
C LYS A 83 14.33 6.00 11.51
N ASN A 84 13.07 6.38 11.74
CA ASN A 84 11.96 6.04 10.86
C ASN A 84 12.04 6.79 9.51
N ILE A 85 12.38 8.08 9.52
CA ILE A 85 12.60 8.86 8.29
C ILE A 85 13.77 8.26 7.48
N GLY A 86 14.88 7.96 8.13
CA GLY A 86 16.04 7.32 7.49
C GLY A 86 15.70 5.94 6.91
N GLY A 87 14.83 5.18 7.58
CA GLY A 87 14.31 3.91 7.07
C GLY A 87 13.48 4.09 5.80
N LEU A 88 12.58 5.08 5.80
CA LEU A 88 11.76 5.40 4.62
C LEU A 88 12.64 5.85 3.43
N ILE A 89 13.66 6.67 3.68
CA ILE A 89 14.62 7.08 2.66
C ILE A 89 15.39 5.87 2.10
N ARG A 90 15.84 4.94 2.95
CA ARG A 90 16.48 3.71 2.46
C ARG A 90 15.54 2.87 1.61
N ALA A 91 14.26 2.78 1.98
CA ALA A 91 13.27 2.09 1.16
C ALA A 91 13.07 2.75 -0.21
N VAL A 92 13.10 4.09 -0.29
CA VAL A 92 13.04 4.84 -1.55
C VAL A 92 14.25 4.52 -2.45
N ARG A 93 15.47 4.53 -1.90
CA ARG A 93 16.69 4.19 -2.66
C ARG A 93 16.71 2.72 -3.09
N LEU A 94 16.18 1.84 -2.25
CA LEU A 94 16.04 0.43 -2.61
C LEU A 94 15.01 0.22 -3.73
N ALA A 95 13.89 0.94 -3.69
CA ALA A 95 12.88 0.93 -4.74
C ALA A 95 13.46 1.39 -6.09
N GLU A 96 14.25 2.46 -6.10
CA GLU A 96 15.01 2.91 -7.29
C GLU A 96 15.91 1.80 -7.82
N LYS A 97 16.74 1.19 -6.95
CA LYS A 97 17.66 0.10 -7.31
C LYS A 97 16.92 -1.10 -7.92
N MET A 98 15.75 -1.43 -7.40
CA MET A 98 14.91 -2.56 -7.86
C MET A 98 13.99 -2.21 -9.05
N GLY A 99 14.01 -0.98 -9.55
CA GLY A 99 13.15 -0.54 -10.64
C GLY A 99 11.68 -0.39 -10.27
N ALA A 100 11.36 -0.33 -8.98
CA ALA A 100 10.00 -0.06 -8.52
C ALA A 100 9.61 1.40 -8.79
N GLN A 101 8.29 1.66 -8.78
CA GLN A 101 7.76 3.00 -9.04
C GLN A 101 7.27 3.69 -7.77
N PHE A 102 6.89 2.90 -6.77
CA PHE A 102 6.25 3.40 -5.56
C PHE A 102 6.88 2.86 -4.28
N VAL A 103 6.78 3.67 -3.23
CA VAL A 103 7.03 3.26 -1.85
C VAL A 103 5.83 3.67 -1.02
N ARG A 104 5.19 2.73 -0.35
CA ARG A 104 4.09 3.02 0.56
C ARG A 104 4.62 3.68 1.84
N ALA A 105 3.91 4.68 2.33
CA ALA A 105 4.17 5.30 3.62
C ALA A 105 2.88 5.44 4.44
N TYR A 106 3.03 5.49 5.75
CA TYR A 106 1.99 5.95 6.66
C TYR A 106 2.12 7.46 6.90
N GLY A 107 1.02 8.10 7.24
CA GLY A 107 0.99 9.50 7.67
C GLY A 107 1.50 9.73 9.10
N GLY A 108 2.30 8.80 9.65
CA GLY A 108 2.69 8.77 11.05
C GLY A 108 1.61 8.17 11.95
N THR A 109 1.99 7.76 13.17
CA THR A 109 1.04 7.16 14.13
C THR A 109 0.19 8.22 14.85
N ASP A 110 -1.09 7.93 15.10
CA ASP A 110 -1.99 8.75 15.90
C ASP A 110 -1.66 8.70 17.40
N SER A 111 -0.95 7.66 17.85
CA SER A 111 -0.52 7.47 19.23
C SER A 111 0.74 8.26 19.63
N ALA A 112 1.36 9.00 18.70
CA ALA A 112 2.51 9.84 19.00
C ALA A 112 2.16 10.93 20.04
N SER A 113 3.15 11.34 20.85
CA SER A 113 2.95 12.38 21.86
C SER A 113 2.83 13.77 21.25
N GLY A 114 2.01 14.62 21.87
CA GLY A 114 1.72 15.99 21.46
C GLY A 114 0.27 16.20 21.01
N SER A 115 -0.08 17.44 20.70
CA SER A 115 -1.38 17.76 20.12
C SER A 115 -1.51 17.20 18.70
N GLU A 116 -2.74 17.07 18.21
CA GLU A 116 -3.02 16.58 16.85
C GLU A 116 -2.26 17.39 15.78
N GLU A 117 -2.25 18.72 15.91
CA GLU A 117 -1.55 19.59 14.96
C GLU A 117 -0.02 19.43 15.03
N GLU A 118 0.56 19.23 16.23
CA GLU A 118 2.00 18.97 16.36
C GLU A 118 2.39 17.62 15.75
N LYS A 119 1.60 16.56 15.99
CA LYS A 119 1.80 15.24 15.38
C LYS A 119 1.72 15.30 13.86
N PHE A 120 0.70 15.99 13.37
CA PHE A 120 0.45 16.17 11.93
C PHE A 120 1.58 16.96 11.26
N ALA A 121 2.00 18.09 11.86
CA ALA A 121 3.10 18.91 11.34
C ALA A 121 4.42 18.11 11.25
N ARG A 122 4.75 17.31 12.29
CA ARG A 122 5.94 16.44 12.25
C ARG A 122 5.86 15.39 11.13
N ALA A 123 4.67 14.81 10.88
CA ALA A 123 4.47 13.88 9.76
C ALA A 123 4.68 14.58 8.40
N VAL A 124 4.12 15.77 8.22
CA VAL A 124 4.31 16.58 7.00
C VAL A 124 5.79 16.88 6.77
N ASP A 125 6.53 17.30 7.80
CA ASP A 125 7.96 17.59 7.69
C ASP A 125 8.78 16.34 7.33
N ALA A 126 8.48 15.20 7.97
CA ALA A 126 9.10 13.92 7.66
C ALA A 126 8.86 13.48 6.21
N LEU A 127 7.62 13.60 5.74
CA LEU A 127 7.25 13.27 4.36
C LEU A 127 7.86 14.22 3.34
N LYS A 128 8.05 15.50 3.67
CA LYS A 128 8.80 16.43 2.83
C LYS A 128 10.27 16.05 2.70
N ILE A 129 10.88 15.56 3.80
CA ILE A 129 12.28 15.08 3.77
C ILE A 129 12.39 13.85 2.86
N ALA A 130 11.56 12.83 3.08
CA ALA A 130 11.55 11.63 2.25
C ALA A 130 11.11 11.91 0.80
N GLY A 131 10.18 12.84 0.59
CA GLY A 131 9.67 13.24 -0.73
C GLY A 131 10.73 13.87 -1.62
N ARG A 132 11.69 14.62 -1.05
CA ARG A 132 12.84 15.15 -1.81
C ARG A 132 13.75 14.04 -2.32
N GLU A 133 14.00 13.03 -1.51
CA GLU A 133 14.78 11.85 -1.96
C GLU A 133 14.02 11.08 -3.04
N ALA A 134 12.71 10.92 -2.85
CA ALA A 134 11.84 10.24 -3.83
C ALA A 134 11.81 10.98 -5.18
N GLU A 135 11.77 12.31 -5.16
CA GLU A 135 11.83 13.13 -6.39
C GLU A 135 13.16 12.93 -7.13
N GLN A 136 14.29 12.87 -6.42
CA GLN A 136 15.60 12.62 -7.02
C GLN A 136 15.73 11.21 -7.60
N ALA A 137 15.13 10.23 -6.93
CA ALA A 137 15.14 8.82 -7.33
C ALA A 137 14.06 8.50 -8.42
N GLY A 138 13.19 9.44 -8.79
CA GLY A 138 12.07 9.17 -9.68
C GLY A 138 11.00 8.26 -9.08
N ILE A 139 10.95 8.13 -7.75
CA ILE A 139 10.00 7.31 -7.00
C ILE A 139 8.83 8.17 -6.52
N THR A 140 7.64 7.59 -6.45
CA THR A 140 6.48 8.22 -5.81
C THR A 140 6.22 7.57 -4.45
N ILE A 141 6.22 8.36 -3.38
CA ILE A 141 5.71 7.94 -2.08
C ILE A 141 4.19 7.99 -2.12
N ILE A 142 3.54 6.90 -1.73
CA ILE A 142 2.08 6.80 -1.66
C ILE A 142 1.64 6.67 -0.21
N ILE A 143 0.89 7.68 0.28
CA ILE A 143 0.41 7.75 1.66
C ILE A 143 -0.92 7.04 1.77
N GLU A 144 -0.96 5.97 2.56
CA GLU A 144 -2.16 5.17 2.77
C GLU A 144 -3.12 5.83 3.77
N ASN A 145 -4.42 5.83 3.47
CA ASN A 145 -5.44 6.03 4.48
C ASN A 145 -5.59 4.73 5.29
N HIS A 146 -5.08 4.75 6.55
CA HIS A 146 -4.90 3.53 7.35
C HIS A 146 -5.27 3.75 8.82
N PRO A 147 -5.94 2.77 9.47
CA PRO A 147 -6.21 2.78 10.91
C PRO A 147 -4.96 3.03 11.75
N GLY A 148 -5.09 3.74 12.87
CA GLY A 148 -3.98 4.03 13.78
C GLY A 148 -2.97 5.05 13.27
N THR A 149 -3.29 5.78 12.20
CA THR A 149 -2.41 6.81 11.62
C THR A 149 -3.06 8.20 11.62
N MET A 150 -2.24 9.25 11.39
CA MET A 150 -2.74 10.62 11.18
C MET A 150 -3.48 10.79 9.84
N THR A 151 -3.45 9.75 8.98
CA THR A 151 -4.16 9.67 7.71
C THR A 151 -5.23 8.56 7.73
N ARG A 152 -5.99 8.47 8.82
CA ARG A 152 -7.01 7.44 9.04
C ARG A 152 -8.19 7.56 8.05
N THR A 153 -8.50 8.78 7.60
CA THR A 153 -9.57 9.07 6.65
C THR A 153 -9.02 9.60 5.32
N GLY A 154 -9.85 9.57 4.27
CA GLY A 154 -9.50 10.18 2.98
C GLY A 154 -9.32 11.69 3.08
N ILE A 155 -10.14 12.37 3.88
CA ILE A 155 -10.01 13.81 4.15
C ILE A 155 -8.66 14.13 4.79
N GLN A 156 -8.24 13.36 5.80
CA GLN A 156 -6.94 13.55 6.46
C GLN A 156 -5.78 13.24 5.51
N THR A 157 -5.89 12.19 4.70
CA THR A 157 -4.89 11.83 3.68
C THR A 157 -4.76 12.93 2.62
N ALA A 158 -5.88 13.44 2.13
CA ALA A 158 -5.91 14.55 1.17
C ALA A 158 -5.28 15.83 1.72
N ARG A 159 -5.52 16.14 3.02
CA ARG A 159 -4.88 17.24 3.75
C ARG A 159 -3.36 17.02 3.82
N MET A 160 -2.92 15.80 4.20
CA MET A 160 -1.49 15.47 4.31
C MET A 160 -0.77 15.65 2.97
N VAL A 161 -1.29 15.08 1.89
CA VAL A 161 -0.72 15.24 0.54
C VAL A 161 -0.69 16.71 0.12
N HIS A 162 -1.75 17.47 0.43
CA HIS A 162 -1.81 18.89 0.12
C HIS A 162 -0.74 19.71 0.89
N GLU A 163 -0.55 19.46 2.18
CA GLU A 163 0.43 20.19 2.99
C GLU A 163 1.88 19.79 2.72
N VAL A 164 2.10 18.52 2.31
CA VAL A 164 3.41 18.07 1.79
C VAL A 164 3.72 18.80 0.48
N ASN A 165 2.75 18.96 -0.41
CA ASN A 165 2.81 19.73 -1.66
C ASN A 165 4.03 19.39 -2.54
N MET A 166 4.24 18.10 -2.81
CA MET A 166 5.31 17.58 -3.67
C MET A 166 4.73 16.64 -4.73
N GLY A 167 5.25 16.71 -5.97
CA GLY A 167 4.84 15.83 -7.06
C GLY A 167 5.18 14.36 -6.83
N SER A 168 6.22 14.11 -6.03
CA SER A 168 6.69 12.78 -5.60
C SER A 168 5.87 12.17 -4.46
N VAL A 169 4.82 12.83 -3.96
CA VAL A 169 3.99 12.33 -2.84
C VAL A 169 2.52 12.35 -3.26
N LYS A 170 1.88 11.18 -3.23
CA LYS A 170 0.48 10.99 -3.61
C LYS A 170 -0.27 10.20 -2.55
N ALA A 171 -1.59 10.08 -2.72
CA ALA A 171 -2.44 9.23 -1.89
C ALA A 171 -2.44 7.79 -2.41
N LEU A 172 -2.47 6.85 -1.49
CA LEU A 172 -2.88 5.47 -1.71
C LEU A 172 -4.32 5.37 -1.18
N TYR A 173 -5.25 5.09 -2.07
CA TYR A 173 -6.66 4.97 -1.75
C TYR A 173 -7.01 3.55 -1.32
N ASP A 174 -7.46 3.39 -0.09
CA ASP A 174 -7.98 2.15 0.47
C ASP A 174 -9.40 2.36 1.04
N PRO A 175 -10.45 2.07 0.28
CA PRO A 175 -11.82 2.24 0.74
C PRO A 175 -12.20 1.27 1.86
N CYS A 176 -11.57 0.11 1.91
CA CYS A 176 -11.86 -0.91 2.90
C CYS A 176 -11.43 -0.46 4.31
N ASN A 177 -10.24 0.15 4.43
CA ASN A 177 -9.76 0.68 5.69
C ASN A 177 -10.71 1.73 6.29
N VAL A 178 -11.24 2.61 5.46
CA VAL A 178 -12.17 3.66 5.89
C VAL A 178 -13.49 3.06 6.38
N LEU A 179 -14.10 2.18 5.59
CA LEU A 179 -15.34 1.49 5.95
C LEU A 179 -15.17 0.58 7.17
N TYR A 180 -13.96 0.09 7.39
CA TYR A 180 -13.63 -0.76 8.53
C TYR A 180 -13.52 0.01 9.86
N ASP A 181 -12.92 1.20 9.85
CA ASP A 181 -12.41 1.87 11.04
C ASP A 181 -13.01 3.26 11.32
N THR A 182 -13.75 3.84 10.37
CA THR A 182 -14.27 5.21 10.49
C THR A 182 -15.76 5.32 10.12
N ASP A 183 -16.35 6.48 10.38
CA ASP A 183 -17.69 6.84 9.90
C ASP A 183 -17.65 7.55 8.51
N GLU A 184 -16.45 7.74 7.91
CA GLU A 184 -16.33 8.32 6.58
C GLU A 184 -16.74 7.28 5.53
N ASP A 185 -17.57 7.67 4.58
CA ASP A 185 -17.96 6.79 3.48
C ASP A 185 -16.91 6.78 2.36
N TRP A 186 -16.94 5.71 1.54
CA TRP A 186 -16.00 5.49 0.45
C TRP A 186 -16.01 6.62 -0.60
N LEU A 187 -17.17 7.24 -0.85
CA LEU A 187 -17.31 8.30 -1.85
C LEU A 187 -16.67 9.60 -1.36
N THR A 188 -16.86 9.93 -0.10
CA THR A 188 -16.16 11.05 0.56
C THR A 188 -14.65 10.83 0.53
N THR A 189 -14.19 9.62 0.84
CA THR A 189 -12.77 9.24 0.75
C THR A 189 -12.24 9.41 -0.67
N LEU A 190 -12.96 8.91 -1.67
CA LEU A 190 -12.56 9.00 -3.08
C LEU A 190 -12.50 10.46 -3.56
N THR A 191 -13.56 11.22 -3.28
CA THR A 191 -13.67 12.60 -3.79
C THR A 191 -12.71 13.56 -3.11
N SER A 192 -12.44 13.40 -1.81
CA SER A 192 -11.44 14.21 -1.09
C SER A 192 -10.02 14.00 -1.64
N GLN A 193 -9.70 12.80 -2.09
CA GLN A 193 -8.41 12.44 -2.67
C GLN A 193 -8.34 12.61 -4.20
N ALA A 194 -9.42 13.08 -4.85
CA ALA A 194 -9.47 13.22 -6.30
C ALA A 194 -8.27 14.02 -6.84
N GLY A 195 -7.64 13.52 -7.91
CA GLY A 195 -6.44 14.10 -8.51
C GLY A 195 -5.14 13.92 -7.70
N LYS A 196 -5.20 13.26 -6.53
CA LYS A 196 -4.05 12.96 -5.68
C LYS A 196 -3.75 11.46 -5.58
N ILE A 197 -4.69 10.61 -6.00
CA ILE A 197 -4.54 9.14 -5.96
C ILE A 197 -3.44 8.71 -6.93
N GLY A 198 -2.46 8.00 -6.44
CA GLY A 198 -1.40 7.38 -7.24
C GLY A 198 -1.48 5.86 -7.29
N TYR A 199 -2.21 5.27 -6.32
CA TYR A 199 -2.27 3.82 -6.13
C TYR A 199 -3.54 3.42 -5.37
N ILE A 200 -3.98 2.18 -5.54
CA ILE A 200 -5.20 1.67 -4.89
C ILE A 200 -4.90 0.32 -4.24
N HIS A 201 -5.29 0.15 -2.97
CA HIS A 201 -5.42 -1.15 -2.34
C HIS A 201 -6.83 -1.69 -2.51
N CYS A 202 -6.91 -2.93 -2.92
CA CYS A 202 -8.16 -3.65 -3.19
C CYS A 202 -8.28 -4.86 -2.29
N LYS A 203 -9.15 -4.76 -1.30
CA LYS A 203 -9.52 -5.82 -0.37
C LYS A 203 -10.99 -5.71 0.00
N ASP A 204 -11.53 -6.68 0.69
CA ASP A 204 -12.94 -6.67 1.09
C ASP A 204 -13.15 -7.39 2.41
N TYR A 205 -14.24 -7.07 3.10
CA TYR A 205 -14.71 -7.77 4.28
C TYR A 205 -16.24 -7.87 4.30
N ARG A 206 -16.74 -8.85 4.99
CA ARG A 206 -18.16 -9.03 5.25
C ARG A 206 -18.45 -9.03 6.75
N ILE A 207 -19.71 -8.79 7.10
CA ILE A 207 -20.17 -8.87 8.49
C ILE A 207 -20.86 -10.23 8.68
N VAL A 208 -20.34 -11.03 9.61
CA VAL A 208 -20.90 -12.34 9.99
C VAL A 208 -21.13 -12.34 11.48
N ASN A 209 -22.38 -12.49 11.91
CA ASN A 209 -22.78 -12.43 13.33
C ASN A 209 -22.32 -11.16 14.08
N GLY A 210 -22.23 -10.03 13.37
CA GLY A 210 -21.74 -8.76 13.91
C GLY A 210 -20.22 -8.60 13.92
N GLU A 211 -19.47 -9.60 13.53
CA GLU A 211 -18.01 -9.58 13.41
C GLU A 211 -17.57 -9.34 11.96
N ARG A 212 -16.46 -8.62 11.81
CA ARG A 212 -15.84 -8.37 10.51
C ARG A 212 -14.95 -9.54 10.13
N MET A 213 -15.17 -10.08 8.94
CA MET A 213 -14.40 -11.19 8.39
C MET A 213 -13.85 -10.81 7.02
N ALA A 214 -12.55 -10.98 6.81
CA ALA A 214 -11.95 -10.82 5.50
C ALA A 214 -12.56 -11.78 4.49
N CYS A 215 -12.76 -11.34 3.25
CA CYS A 215 -13.31 -12.16 2.19
C CYS A 215 -12.70 -11.82 0.83
N VAL A 216 -13.02 -12.62 -0.16
CA VAL A 216 -12.69 -12.35 -1.56
C VAL A 216 -13.38 -11.05 -2.01
N VAL A 217 -12.68 -10.23 -2.78
CA VAL A 217 -13.23 -8.98 -3.33
C VAL A 217 -14.51 -9.24 -4.11
N GLY A 218 -15.55 -8.47 -3.79
CA GLY A 218 -16.89 -8.61 -4.35
C GLY A 218 -17.83 -9.53 -3.55
N GLU A 219 -17.34 -10.17 -2.48
CA GLU A 219 -18.18 -10.95 -1.55
C GLU A 219 -18.46 -10.19 -0.24
N GLY A 220 -17.95 -8.99 -0.13
CA GLY A 220 -18.04 -8.15 1.05
C GLY A 220 -18.92 -6.92 0.87
N ILE A 221 -18.61 -5.89 1.65
CA ILE A 221 -19.40 -4.66 1.72
C ILE A 221 -18.79 -3.49 0.94
N VAL A 222 -17.55 -3.63 0.45
CA VAL A 222 -16.90 -2.56 -0.32
C VAL A 222 -17.54 -2.49 -1.71
N PRO A 223 -18.16 -1.38 -2.10
CA PRO A 223 -18.88 -1.28 -3.36
C PRO A 223 -17.96 -1.06 -4.56
N TRP A 224 -17.11 -2.04 -4.86
CA TRP A 224 -16.06 -1.94 -5.87
C TRP A 224 -16.56 -1.55 -7.25
N LEU A 225 -17.76 -2.00 -7.66
CA LEU A 225 -18.36 -1.63 -8.95
C LEU A 225 -18.63 -0.12 -9.04
N GLU A 226 -19.16 0.46 -7.98
CA GLU A 226 -19.46 1.89 -7.90
C GLU A 226 -18.18 2.72 -7.81
N ILE A 227 -17.16 2.22 -7.09
CA ILE A 227 -15.84 2.85 -6.98
C ILE A 227 -15.17 2.89 -8.34
N LEU A 228 -15.12 1.77 -9.05
CA LEU A 228 -14.45 1.65 -10.36
C LEU A 228 -15.12 2.51 -11.44
N ASP A 229 -16.45 2.66 -11.38
CA ASP A 229 -17.19 3.54 -12.30
C ASP A 229 -16.80 5.03 -12.16
N ARG A 230 -16.31 5.43 -10.99
CA ARG A 230 -15.90 6.81 -10.67
C ARG A 230 -14.41 7.07 -10.76
N LEU A 231 -13.61 6.02 -10.81
CA LEU A 231 -12.15 6.15 -10.92
C LEU A 231 -11.74 6.40 -12.38
N ASP A 232 -10.79 7.32 -12.59
CA ASP A 232 -10.05 7.34 -13.85
C ASP A 232 -9.07 6.16 -13.87
N THR A 233 -9.49 5.08 -14.53
CA THR A 233 -8.79 3.79 -14.47
C THR A 233 -7.63 3.65 -15.46
N LYS A 234 -7.39 4.65 -16.35
CA LYS A 234 -6.48 4.47 -17.50
C LYS A 234 -5.04 4.20 -17.11
N ASP A 235 -4.52 4.91 -16.11
CA ASP A 235 -3.12 4.79 -15.67
C ASP A 235 -2.99 4.44 -14.18
N CYS A 236 -3.99 3.73 -13.64
CA CYS A 236 -4.04 3.39 -12.23
C CYS A 236 -3.51 2.00 -11.97
N TYR A 237 -2.81 1.85 -10.83
CA TYR A 237 -2.43 0.57 -10.25
C TYR A 237 -3.43 0.18 -9.18
N LEU A 238 -3.94 -1.05 -9.25
CA LEU A 238 -4.82 -1.65 -8.26
C LEU A 238 -4.14 -2.91 -7.72
N SER A 239 -3.73 -2.86 -6.45
CA SER A 239 -3.07 -3.97 -5.77
C SER A 239 -4.07 -4.77 -4.96
N PHE A 240 -4.12 -6.07 -5.20
CA PHE A 240 -4.91 -6.98 -4.39
C PHE A 240 -4.20 -7.22 -3.04
N GLU A 241 -4.51 -6.38 -2.05
CA GLU A 241 -4.05 -6.55 -0.69
C GLU A 241 -4.82 -7.69 -0.01
N TYR A 242 -4.62 -8.90 -0.53
CA TYR A 242 -5.26 -10.11 -0.04
C TYR A 242 -4.63 -10.52 1.29
N GLU A 243 -5.25 -10.16 2.40
CA GLU A 243 -4.71 -10.17 3.76
C GLU A 243 -4.60 -11.56 4.41
N LYS A 244 -4.26 -12.61 3.66
CA LYS A 244 -4.08 -13.99 4.16
C LYS A 244 -3.12 -14.07 5.35
N ARG A 245 -2.12 -13.17 5.41
CA ARG A 245 -1.17 -13.07 6.52
C ARG A 245 -1.86 -12.79 7.85
N TRP A 246 -2.89 -11.94 7.85
CA TRP A 246 -3.61 -11.55 9.06
C TRP A 246 -4.84 -12.41 9.33
N TYR A 247 -5.42 -12.96 8.29
CA TYR A 247 -6.67 -13.72 8.34
C TYR A 247 -6.51 -15.11 7.69
N PRO A 248 -5.56 -15.96 8.19
CA PRO A 248 -5.21 -17.23 7.54
C PRO A 248 -6.40 -18.21 7.49
N ASP A 249 -7.32 -18.15 8.46
CA ASP A 249 -8.47 -19.05 8.55
C ASP A 249 -9.74 -18.49 7.85
N GLN A 250 -9.71 -17.23 7.41
CA GLN A 250 -10.86 -16.58 6.79
C GLN A 250 -10.76 -16.54 5.27
N LEU A 251 -9.53 -16.48 4.76
CA LEU A 251 -9.23 -16.37 3.33
C LEU A 251 -8.71 -17.70 2.79
N GLU A 252 -9.10 -18.01 1.56
CA GLU A 252 -8.56 -19.14 0.79
C GLU A 252 -7.08 -18.94 0.48
N ASP A 253 -6.39 -19.98 -0.02
CA ASP A 253 -5.02 -19.81 -0.49
C ASP A 253 -4.97 -18.86 -1.69
N ALA A 254 -3.84 -18.17 -1.85
CA ALA A 254 -3.69 -17.11 -2.84
C ALA A 254 -3.95 -17.59 -4.28
N GLU A 255 -3.57 -18.83 -4.58
CA GLU A 255 -3.79 -19.50 -5.87
C GLU A 255 -5.28 -19.60 -6.25
N THR A 256 -6.16 -19.60 -5.27
CA THR A 256 -7.61 -19.65 -5.45
C THR A 256 -8.25 -18.26 -5.27
N GLY A 257 -7.92 -17.57 -4.19
CA GLY A 257 -8.57 -16.33 -3.80
C GLY A 257 -8.21 -15.14 -4.69
N VAL A 258 -6.93 -14.97 -5.03
CA VAL A 258 -6.48 -13.84 -5.86
C VAL A 258 -7.07 -13.88 -7.27
N PRO A 259 -7.12 -15.02 -8.00
CA PRO A 259 -7.83 -15.11 -9.28
C PRO A 259 -9.30 -14.72 -9.19
N ARG A 260 -10.01 -15.09 -8.11
CA ARG A 260 -11.41 -14.72 -7.91
C ARG A 260 -11.60 -13.22 -7.76
N CYS A 261 -10.70 -12.55 -6.99
CA CYS A 261 -10.66 -11.10 -6.88
C CYS A 261 -10.42 -10.45 -8.26
N LEU A 262 -9.42 -10.93 -8.99
CA LEU A 262 -9.05 -10.44 -10.31
C LEU A 262 -10.20 -10.58 -11.32
N ASP A 263 -10.85 -11.74 -11.37
CA ASP A 263 -11.97 -11.99 -12.26
C ASP A 263 -13.17 -11.09 -11.96
N TYR A 264 -13.46 -10.85 -10.67
CA TYR A 264 -14.52 -9.93 -10.27
C TYR A 264 -14.23 -8.51 -10.77
N ILE A 265 -13.05 -7.98 -10.52
CA ILE A 265 -12.67 -6.63 -10.94
C ILE A 265 -12.61 -6.50 -12.46
N ARG A 266 -12.05 -7.49 -13.18
CA ARG A 266 -11.99 -7.48 -14.66
C ARG A 266 -13.36 -7.42 -15.30
N ARG A 267 -14.35 -8.14 -14.74
CA ARG A 267 -15.74 -8.08 -15.23
C ARG A 267 -16.40 -6.72 -15.00
N ALA A 268 -15.93 -5.99 -13.98
CA ALA A 268 -16.46 -4.67 -13.65
C ALA A 268 -15.98 -3.56 -14.61
N ILE A 269 -14.80 -3.72 -15.17
CA ILE A 269 -14.21 -2.69 -16.05
C ILE A 269 -14.32 -2.99 -17.55
N GLY A 270 -14.95 -4.15 -17.92
CA GLY A 270 -15.22 -4.56 -19.31
C GLY A 270 -14.05 -5.31 -19.91
#